data_60703c61731c0a6164587b8d5903d50e
#
_entry.id   60703c61731c0a6164587b8d5903d50e
#
_cell.length_a   1.000
_cell.length_b   1.000
_cell.length_c   1.000
_cell.angle_alpha   90.00
_cell.angle_beta   90.00
_cell.angle_gamma   90.00
#
_symmetry.space_group_name_H-M   'P 1'
#
loop_
_entity.id
_entity.type
_entity.pdbx_description
1 polymer ?
#
loop_
_entity_poly.entity_id
_entity_poly.type
_entity_poly.pdbx_seq_one_letter_code
_entity_poly.pdbx_strand_id
1 'polypeptide(L)'
;MDSILSCMTAGHNIYTINRERKQLFLTHPQLVPHLYKKTTIDSQSDYYARKAAYLAKHGYTEGLNHQYDGTITPAMVKDSIANLRQLVFEVTDACNLRCKYCGYGELYSDHDERHAQKMQFSTAKKTIDFLQEVWKDSKQEFTIKNIFISFYGGEPLLNMPFIRQVIEYVESLHIANPVSYTHLRAHE
;
A
#
# COMPACT_ATOMS: atom_id res chain seq x y z
N MET A 1 18.90 10.94 -7.19
CA MET A 1 17.58 11.61 -7.34
C MET A 1 17.54 12.73 -6.32
N ASP A 2 17.01 13.89 -6.71
CA ASP A 2 16.91 15.00 -5.76
C ASP A 2 15.86 14.68 -4.70
N SER A 3 16.23 14.85 -3.44
CA SER A 3 15.36 14.55 -2.29
C SER A 3 14.16 15.49 -2.20
N ILE A 4 14.27 16.67 -2.84
CA ILE A 4 13.25 17.73 -2.84
C ILE A 4 12.67 17.93 -4.24
N LEU A 5 11.39 18.31 -4.28
CA LEU A 5 10.66 18.73 -5.48
C LEU A 5 9.86 19.98 -5.15
N SER A 6 9.95 21.02 -6.01
CA SER A 6 9.09 22.21 -5.91
C SER A 6 8.03 22.19 -7.00
N CYS A 7 6.78 22.46 -6.62
CA CYS A 7 5.64 22.55 -7.52
C CYS A 7 4.86 23.85 -7.27
N MET A 8 4.24 24.38 -8.31
CA MET A 8 3.38 25.58 -8.24
C MET A 8 1.92 25.17 -8.44
N THR A 9 1.05 25.68 -7.60
CA THR A 9 -0.40 25.49 -7.72
C THR A 9 -1.03 26.47 -8.71
N ALA A 10 -2.26 26.26 -9.12
CA ALA A 10 -3.02 27.18 -9.96
C ALA A 10 -3.18 28.58 -9.33
N GLY A 11 -3.15 28.67 -7.99
CA GLY A 11 -3.15 29.94 -7.25
C GLY A 11 -1.76 30.57 -7.09
N HIS A 12 -0.76 30.16 -7.88
CA HIS A 12 0.61 30.65 -7.87
C HIS A 12 1.39 30.45 -6.56
N ASN A 13 0.90 29.61 -5.65
CA ASN A 13 1.67 29.24 -4.47
C ASN A 13 2.68 28.14 -4.84
N ILE A 14 3.93 28.30 -4.38
CA ILE A 14 4.95 27.28 -4.58
C ILE A 14 5.12 26.48 -3.29
N TYR A 15 5.05 25.16 -3.43
CA TYR A 15 5.34 24.23 -2.35
C TYR A 15 6.57 23.42 -2.67
N THR A 16 7.44 23.24 -1.67
CA THR A 16 8.56 22.31 -1.74
C THR A 16 8.27 21.09 -0.89
N ILE A 17 8.44 19.93 -1.49
CA ILE A 17 8.19 18.61 -0.90
C ILE A 17 9.53 17.91 -0.72
N ASN A 18 9.86 17.53 0.51
CA ASN A 18 10.89 16.54 0.75
C ASN A 18 10.23 15.15 0.80
N ARG A 19 10.44 14.37 -0.25
CA ARG A 19 9.77 13.07 -0.43
C ARG A 19 10.20 12.05 0.60
N GLU A 20 11.46 12.05 0.98
CA GLU A 20 12.01 11.05 1.92
C GLU A 20 11.58 11.36 3.36
N ARG A 21 11.57 12.64 3.72
CA ARG A 21 11.15 13.07 5.06
C ARG A 21 9.65 13.30 5.20
N LYS A 22 8.89 13.16 4.10
CA LYS A 22 7.43 13.41 4.04
C LYS A 22 7.05 14.81 4.57
N GLN A 23 7.88 15.80 4.25
CA GLN A 23 7.69 17.19 4.67
C GLN A 23 7.26 18.03 3.49
N LEU A 24 6.29 18.92 3.72
CA LEU A 24 5.76 19.88 2.77
C LEU A 24 5.85 21.27 3.41
N PHE A 25 6.38 22.25 2.68
CA PHE A 25 6.39 23.64 3.15
C PHE A 25 6.14 24.64 2.02
N LEU A 26 5.50 25.77 2.34
CA LEU A 26 5.27 26.87 1.43
C LEU A 26 6.61 27.56 1.16
N THR A 27 6.93 27.79 -0.11
CA THR A 27 8.23 28.28 -0.55
C THR A 27 8.07 29.59 -1.29
N HIS A 28 8.83 30.61 -0.87
CA HIS A 28 8.88 31.88 -1.63
C HIS A 28 9.57 31.66 -2.98
N PRO A 29 9.08 32.27 -4.09
CA PRO A 29 9.67 32.07 -5.43
C PRO A 29 11.17 32.31 -5.49
N GLN A 30 11.68 33.35 -4.82
CA GLN A 30 13.11 33.65 -4.76
C GLN A 30 13.94 32.64 -3.95
N LEU A 31 13.31 31.85 -3.08
CA LEU A 31 14.00 30.80 -2.32
C LEU A 31 14.26 29.55 -3.18
N VAL A 32 13.37 29.24 -4.14
CA VAL A 32 13.45 28.02 -4.96
C VAL A 32 14.82 27.82 -5.61
N PRO A 33 15.44 28.79 -6.31
CA PRO A 33 16.75 28.59 -6.93
C PRO A 33 17.84 28.21 -5.94
N HIS A 34 17.76 28.73 -4.71
CA HIS A 34 18.76 28.45 -3.67
C HIS A 34 18.62 27.07 -3.04
N LEU A 35 17.43 26.47 -3.07
CA LEU A 35 17.22 25.12 -2.55
C LEU A 35 17.90 24.03 -3.40
N TYR A 36 18.09 24.28 -4.70
CA TYR A 36 18.69 23.33 -5.65
C TYR A 36 20.18 23.58 -5.89
N LYS A 37 20.70 24.75 -5.50
CA LYS A 37 22.12 25.07 -5.66
C LYS A 37 22.90 24.54 -4.45
N LYS A 38 23.76 23.56 -4.65
CA LYS A 38 24.79 23.15 -3.68
C LYS A 38 25.97 24.15 -3.67
N THR A 39 25.69 25.47 -3.71
CA THR A 39 26.75 26.46 -3.76
C THR A 39 27.26 26.79 -2.35
N THR A 40 28.57 26.77 -2.16
CA THR A 40 29.24 27.39 -1.00
C THR A 40 28.84 28.86 -0.98
N ILE A 41 28.01 29.24 -0.05
CA ILE A 41 27.37 30.55 0.02
C ILE A 41 28.34 31.50 0.73
N ASP A 42 28.71 32.55 0.05
CA ASP A 42 29.15 33.77 0.73
C ASP A 42 27.92 34.35 1.45
N SER A 43 27.84 34.06 2.75
CA SER A 43 26.58 34.09 3.52
C SER A 43 26.15 35.48 3.97
N GLN A 44 26.82 36.58 3.53
CA GLN A 44 26.57 37.90 4.11
C GLN A 44 25.51 38.72 3.37
N SER A 45 25.20 38.47 2.10
CA SER A 45 24.43 39.43 1.29
C SER A 45 22.99 39.03 0.93
N ASP A 46 22.63 37.77 0.91
CA ASP A 46 21.30 37.33 0.45
C ASP A 46 20.48 36.61 1.52
N TYR A 47 19.32 37.19 1.84
CA TYR A 47 18.37 36.59 2.80
C TYR A 47 17.94 35.16 2.40
N TYR A 48 17.63 34.91 1.11
CA TYR A 48 17.16 33.63 0.63
C TYR A 48 18.26 32.57 0.62
N ALA A 49 19.50 32.97 0.36
CA ALA A 49 20.65 32.08 0.50
C ALA A 49 20.86 31.62 1.95
N ARG A 50 20.78 32.57 2.91
CA ARG A 50 20.83 32.22 4.35
C ARG A 50 19.67 31.34 4.79
N LYS A 51 18.47 31.61 4.28
CA LYS A 51 17.30 30.80 4.55
C LYS A 51 17.43 29.36 4.01
N ALA A 52 17.96 29.20 2.79
CA ALA A 52 18.24 27.88 2.21
C ALA A 52 19.29 27.13 3.03
N ALA A 53 20.38 27.80 3.43
CA ALA A 53 21.40 27.20 4.30
C ALA A 53 20.83 26.76 5.67
N TYR A 54 19.94 27.58 6.25
CA TYR A 54 19.23 27.21 7.47
C TYR A 54 18.38 25.95 7.29
N LEU A 55 17.60 25.88 6.19
CA LEU A 55 16.76 24.72 5.89
C LEU A 55 17.61 23.46 5.67
N ALA A 56 18.73 23.57 4.97
CA ALA A 56 19.67 22.46 4.78
C ALA A 56 20.26 22.00 6.12
N LYS A 57 20.78 22.92 6.93
CA LYS A 57 21.35 22.61 8.25
C LYS A 57 20.37 21.89 9.18
N HIS A 58 19.08 22.17 9.06
CA HIS A 58 18.02 21.53 9.86
C HIS A 58 17.37 20.33 9.16
N GLY A 59 17.94 19.85 8.06
CA GLY A 59 17.54 18.65 7.36
C GLY A 59 16.26 18.77 6.51
N TYR A 60 15.73 19.98 6.28
CA TYR A 60 14.50 20.15 5.49
C TYR A 60 14.69 19.83 4.00
N THR A 61 15.91 20.03 3.47
CA THR A 61 16.24 19.85 2.04
C THR A 61 17.09 18.61 1.78
N GLU A 62 17.63 18.01 2.82
CA GLU A 62 18.46 16.82 2.70
C GLU A 62 17.60 15.54 2.72
N GLY A 63 18.06 14.56 1.95
CA GLY A 63 17.50 13.20 1.99
C GLY A 63 17.80 12.49 3.31
N LEU A 64 17.02 11.46 3.58
CA LEU A 64 17.38 10.48 4.59
C LEU A 64 18.42 9.54 3.97
N ASN A 65 19.53 9.40 4.64
CA ASN A 65 20.54 8.42 4.22
C ASN A 65 20.05 7.01 4.61
N HIS A 66 19.08 6.50 3.85
CA HIS A 66 18.59 5.13 4.04
C HIS A 66 19.59 4.18 3.41
N GLN A 67 20.40 3.56 4.22
CA GLN A 67 21.03 2.32 3.84
C GLN A 67 19.98 1.22 4.01
N TYR A 68 19.51 0.67 2.90
CA TYR A 68 18.72 -0.56 2.93
C TYR A 68 19.71 -1.72 3.10
N ASP A 69 20.02 -2.04 4.34
CA ASP A 69 20.80 -3.23 4.67
C ASP A 69 19.83 -4.41 4.81
N GLY A 70 19.99 -5.38 3.95
CA GLY A 70 19.27 -6.64 4.07
C GLY A 70 18.77 -7.16 2.73
N THR A 71 18.83 -8.45 2.59
CA THR A 71 18.27 -9.22 1.48
C THR A 71 17.03 -9.95 1.98
N ILE A 72 15.94 -9.91 1.23
CA ILE A 72 14.77 -10.75 1.52
C ILE A 72 15.19 -12.21 1.36
N THR A 73 15.16 -12.96 2.44
CA THR A 73 15.51 -14.39 2.45
C THR A 73 14.24 -15.26 2.36
N PRO A 74 14.34 -16.50 1.84
CA PRO A 74 13.20 -17.43 1.85
C PRO A 74 12.62 -17.65 3.26
N ALA A 75 13.47 -17.63 4.29
CA ALA A 75 13.03 -17.76 5.68
C ALA A 75 12.16 -16.59 6.12
N MET A 76 12.54 -15.35 5.79
CA MET A 76 11.73 -14.15 6.08
C MET A 76 10.39 -14.18 5.35
N VAL A 77 10.36 -14.66 4.10
CA VAL A 77 9.11 -14.81 3.35
C VAL A 77 8.21 -15.84 4.02
N LYS A 78 8.76 -17.01 4.38
CA LYS A 78 8.01 -18.08 5.07
C LYS A 78 7.45 -17.59 6.40
N ASP A 79 8.23 -16.86 7.19
CA ASP A 79 7.80 -16.26 8.46
C ASP A 79 6.67 -15.23 8.26
N SER A 80 6.81 -14.37 7.26
CA SER A 80 5.77 -13.38 6.93
C SER A 80 4.46 -14.04 6.50
N ILE A 81 4.51 -15.13 5.73
CA ILE A 81 3.34 -15.91 5.32
C ILE A 81 2.73 -16.63 6.53
N ALA A 82 3.55 -17.18 7.42
CA ALA A 82 3.08 -17.84 8.64
C ALA A 82 2.34 -16.85 9.58
N ASN A 83 2.73 -15.59 9.58
CA ASN A 83 2.14 -14.53 10.36
C ASN A 83 1.13 -13.66 9.56
N LEU A 84 0.51 -14.21 8.53
CA LEU A 84 -0.47 -13.52 7.71
C LEU A 84 -1.68 -13.09 8.57
N ARG A 85 -2.03 -11.81 8.51
CA ARG A 85 -3.18 -11.25 9.25
C ARG A 85 -4.48 -11.28 8.47
N GLN A 86 -4.37 -11.18 7.15
CA GLN A 86 -5.53 -11.10 6.28
C GLN A 86 -5.25 -11.81 4.96
N LEU A 87 -6.23 -12.61 4.52
CA LEU A 87 -6.29 -13.22 3.20
C LEU A 87 -7.46 -12.59 2.45
N VAL A 88 -7.19 -11.98 1.31
CA VAL A 88 -8.22 -11.33 0.49
C VAL A 88 -8.39 -12.14 -0.79
N PHE A 89 -9.61 -12.55 -1.10
CA PHE A 89 -9.97 -13.15 -2.38
C PHE A 89 -10.72 -12.15 -3.24
N GLU A 90 -10.21 -11.88 -4.42
CA GLU A 90 -10.95 -11.19 -5.47
C GLU A 90 -11.83 -12.21 -6.18
N VAL A 91 -13.11 -12.26 -5.78
CA VAL A 91 -14.01 -13.34 -6.14
C VAL A 91 -14.63 -13.21 -7.52
N THR A 92 -14.69 -11.99 -8.03
CA THR A 92 -15.15 -11.67 -9.39
C THR A 92 -14.80 -10.23 -9.74
N ASP A 93 -14.53 -9.95 -11.00
CA ASP A 93 -14.43 -8.59 -11.54
C ASP A 93 -15.79 -8.04 -12.02
N ALA A 94 -16.83 -8.89 -12.09
CA ALA A 94 -18.18 -8.46 -12.41
C ALA A 94 -18.78 -7.55 -11.34
N CYS A 95 -19.52 -6.53 -11.75
CA CYS A 95 -20.22 -5.62 -10.85
C CYS A 95 -21.54 -5.14 -11.50
N ASN A 96 -22.57 -5.03 -10.69
CA ASN A 96 -23.86 -4.44 -11.09
C ASN A 96 -23.99 -2.95 -10.71
N LEU A 97 -22.94 -2.35 -10.13
CA LEU A 97 -22.85 -0.94 -9.77
C LEU A 97 -21.96 -0.16 -10.75
N ARG A 98 -22.14 1.17 -10.78
CA ARG A 98 -21.33 2.10 -11.60
C ARG A 98 -20.83 3.25 -10.73
N CYS A 99 -20.07 2.93 -9.70
CA CYS A 99 -19.53 3.94 -8.79
C CYS A 99 -18.49 4.81 -9.51
N LYS A 100 -18.65 6.13 -9.48
CA LYS A 100 -17.78 7.08 -10.19
C LYS A 100 -16.33 7.06 -9.71
N TYR A 101 -16.07 6.61 -8.49
CA TYR A 101 -14.73 6.53 -7.87
C TYR A 101 -14.12 5.13 -7.92
N CYS A 102 -14.75 4.21 -8.63
CA CYS A 102 -14.31 2.82 -8.68
C CYS A 102 -13.03 2.66 -9.48
N GLY A 103 -12.03 1.94 -8.94
CA GLY A 103 -10.79 1.62 -9.65
C GLY A 103 -10.99 0.79 -10.91
N TYR A 104 -12.13 0.10 -11.05
CA TYR A 104 -12.56 -0.61 -12.26
C TYR A 104 -13.55 0.21 -13.11
N GLY A 105 -13.66 1.51 -12.85
CA GLY A 105 -14.64 2.39 -13.48
C GLY A 105 -14.09 3.15 -14.68
N GLU A 106 -14.90 4.08 -15.18
CA GLU A 106 -14.61 4.88 -16.40
C GLU A 106 -13.31 5.71 -16.30
N LEU A 107 -12.87 6.07 -15.09
CA LEU A 107 -11.63 6.84 -14.87
C LEU A 107 -10.36 6.00 -15.10
N TYR A 108 -10.48 4.69 -15.17
CA TYR A 108 -9.37 3.74 -15.31
C TYR A 108 -9.59 2.79 -16.49
N SER A 109 -10.18 3.29 -17.57
CA SER A 109 -10.53 2.51 -18.76
C SER A 109 -9.34 1.95 -19.53
N ASP A 110 -8.14 2.40 -19.22
CA ASP A 110 -6.86 1.92 -19.76
C ASP A 110 -6.21 0.81 -18.90
N HIS A 111 -6.83 0.46 -17.79
CA HIS A 111 -6.39 -0.59 -16.85
C HIS A 111 -7.54 -1.59 -16.67
N ASP A 112 -7.24 -2.83 -16.40
CA ASP A 112 -8.15 -3.89 -15.94
C ASP A 112 -9.59 -3.84 -16.50
N GLU A 113 -9.75 -4.14 -17.77
CA GLU A 113 -11.09 -4.35 -18.33
C GLU A 113 -11.81 -5.49 -17.59
N ARG A 114 -13.07 -5.25 -17.21
CA ARG A 114 -13.91 -6.26 -16.56
C ARG A 114 -14.37 -7.30 -17.58
N HIS A 115 -14.05 -8.57 -17.29
CA HIS A 115 -14.43 -9.70 -18.14
C HIS A 115 -15.53 -10.56 -17.54
N ALA A 116 -16.13 -10.13 -16.44
CA ALA A 116 -17.12 -10.87 -15.66
C ALA A 116 -16.63 -12.26 -15.24
N GLN A 117 -15.32 -12.39 -15.00
CA GLN A 117 -14.72 -13.63 -14.54
C GLN A 117 -15.07 -13.90 -13.09
N LYS A 118 -15.10 -15.19 -12.73
CA LYS A 118 -15.36 -15.64 -11.36
C LYS A 118 -14.21 -16.53 -10.90
N MET A 119 -13.71 -16.27 -9.70
CA MET A 119 -12.71 -17.13 -9.08
C MET A 119 -13.28 -18.51 -8.84
N GLN A 120 -12.51 -19.53 -9.16
CA GLN A 120 -12.87 -20.92 -8.92
C GLN A 120 -12.51 -21.33 -7.49
N PHE A 121 -13.38 -22.07 -6.82
CA PHE A 121 -13.12 -22.56 -5.46
C PHE A 121 -11.83 -23.38 -5.35
N SER A 122 -11.47 -24.12 -6.40
CA SER A 122 -10.23 -24.92 -6.42
C SER A 122 -8.97 -24.05 -6.25
N THR A 123 -8.99 -22.80 -6.71
CA THR A 123 -7.89 -21.85 -6.52
C THR A 123 -7.79 -21.40 -5.06
N ALA A 124 -8.91 -21.00 -4.47
CA ALA A 124 -8.96 -20.62 -3.06
C ALA A 124 -8.54 -21.80 -2.15
N LYS A 125 -9.05 -23.00 -2.46
CA LYS A 125 -8.71 -24.22 -1.72
C LYS A 125 -7.20 -24.46 -1.72
N LYS A 126 -6.54 -24.41 -2.87
CA LYS A 126 -5.06 -24.57 -2.97
C LYS A 126 -4.31 -23.54 -2.12
N THR A 127 -4.78 -22.31 -2.12
CA THR A 127 -4.15 -21.24 -1.32
C THR A 127 -4.29 -21.51 0.18
N ILE A 128 -5.49 -21.92 0.61
CA ILE A 128 -5.77 -22.24 2.02
C ILE A 128 -4.98 -23.48 2.46
N ASP A 129 -4.94 -24.53 1.63
CA ASP A 129 -4.17 -25.75 1.90
C ASP A 129 -2.68 -25.44 2.08
N PHE A 130 -2.11 -24.62 1.19
CA PHE A 130 -0.74 -24.15 1.31
C PHE A 130 -0.48 -23.39 2.62
N LEU A 131 -1.38 -22.48 3.00
CA LEU A 131 -1.26 -21.75 4.26
C LEU A 131 -1.31 -22.69 5.47
N GLN A 132 -2.17 -23.72 5.44
CA GLN A 132 -2.22 -24.75 6.49
C GLN A 132 -0.89 -25.48 6.65
N GLU A 133 -0.24 -25.85 5.53
CA GLU A 133 1.08 -26.50 5.58
C GLU A 133 2.13 -25.58 6.19
N VAL A 134 2.15 -24.30 5.78
CA VAL A 134 3.07 -23.30 6.35
C VAL A 134 2.86 -23.15 7.85
N TRP A 135 1.61 -23.15 8.32
CA TRP A 135 1.28 -23.04 9.74
C TRP A 135 1.68 -24.27 10.56
N LYS A 136 1.52 -25.48 9.99
CA LYS A 136 1.94 -26.73 10.64
C LYS A 136 3.46 -26.81 10.81
N ASP A 137 4.20 -26.32 9.82
CA ASP A 137 5.66 -26.33 9.82
C ASP A 137 6.28 -25.22 10.69
N SER A 138 5.54 -24.17 11.03
CA SER A 138 6.06 -23.10 11.82
C SER A 138 6.16 -23.54 13.28
N LYS A 139 7.39 -23.59 13.79
CA LYS A 139 7.68 -23.88 15.23
C LYS A 139 7.45 -22.67 16.13
N GLN A 140 7.01 -21.54 15.57
CA GLN A 140 6.80 -20.30 16.31
C GLN A 140 5.41 -20.29 16.95
N GLU A 141 5.36 -19.84 18.20
CA GLU A 141 4.10 -19.40 18.80
C GLU A 141 3.54 -18.28 17.92
N PHE A 142 2.40 -18.53 17.29
CA PHE A 142 1.72 -17.52 16.47
C PHE A 142 1.40 -16.32 17.34
N THR A 143 2.04 -15.20 17.07
CA THR A 143 1.73 -13.91 17.70
C THR A 143 0.33 -13.42 17.29
N ILE A 144 -0.21 -13.95 16.20
CA ILE A 144 -1.51 -13.54 15.64
C ILE A 144 -2.55 -14.60 16.00
N LYS A 145 -3.51 -14.19 16.83
CA LYS A 145 -4.59 -15.07 17.29
C LYS A 145 -5.70 -15.27 16.27
N ASN A 146 -5.89 -14.33 15.33
CA ASN A 146 -7.00 -14.36 14.37
C ASN A 146 -6.50 -14.02 12.96
N ILE A 147 -6.97 -14.78 11.98
CA ILE A 147 -6.80 -14.49 10.55
C ILE A 147 -8.12 -13.99 10.01
N PHE A 148 -8.07 -12.89 9.27
CA PHE A 148 -9.24 -12.35 8.59
C PHE A 148 -9.29 -12.87 7.15
N ILE A 149 -10.42 -13.42 6.74
CA ILE A 149 -10.69 -13.74 5.33
C ILE A 149 -11.68 -12.70 4.81
N SER A 150 -11.26 -12.01 3.75
CA SER A 150 -12.04 -10.96 3.13
C SER A 150 -12.33 -11.29 1.67
N PHE A 151 -13.49 -10.89 1.21
CA PHE A 151 -13.91 -11.07 -0.18
C PHE A 151 -13.99 -9.70 -0.85
N TYR A 152 -13.36 -9.58 -2.00
CA TYR A 152 -13.23 -8.34 -2.75
C TYR A 152 -13.56 -8.60 -4.23
N GLY A 153 -13.55 -7.55 -5.04
CA GLY A 153 -13.75 -7.61 -6.49
C GLY A 153 -14.66 -6.49 -6.99
N GLY A 154 -15.35 -6.71 -8.09
CA GLY A 154 -16.37 -5.80 -8.56
C GLY A 154 -17.52 -5.70 -7.54
N GLU A 155 -18.46 -6.66 -7.57
CA GLU A 155 -19.44 -6.87 -6.50
C GLU A 155 -19.33 -8.32 -6.02
N PRO A 156 -18.72 -8.57 -4.85
CA PRO A 156 -18.45 -9.91 -4.36
C PRO A 156 -19.71 -10.79 -4.24
N LEU A 157 -20.86 -10.22 -3.92
CA LEU A 157 -22.13 -10.95 -3.79
C LEU A 157 -22.60 -11.60 -5.09
N LEU A 158 -22.08 -11.18 -6.24
CA LEU A 158 -22.38 -11.86 -7.52
C LEU A 158 -21.75 -13.26 -7.62
N ASN A 159 -20.86 -13.61 -6.68
CA ASN A 159 -20.28 -14.95 -6.57
C ASN A 159 -20.48 -15.58 -5.19
N MET A 160 -21.69 -15.47 -4.65
CA MET A 160 -22.07 -16.05 -3.36
C MET A 160 -21.77 -17.55 -3.22
N PRO A 161 -21.93 -18.38 -4.26
CA PRO A 161 -21.58 -19.81 -4.16
C PRO A 161 -20.11 -20.03 -3.78
N PHE A 162 -19.20 -19.26 -4.37
CA PHE A 162 -17.77 -19.30 -4.04
C PHE A 162 -17.52 -18.89 -2.57
N ILE A 163 -18.13 -17.79 -2.13
CA ILE A 163 -17.98 -17.29 -0.77
C ILE A 163 -18.42 -18.36 0.25
N ARG A 164 -19.57 -18.98 0.03
CA ARG A 164 -20.07 -20.06 0.89
C ARG A 164 -19.13 -21.26 0.92
N GLN A 165 -18.65 -21.71 -0.24
CA GLN A 165 -17.71 -22.84 -0.33
C GLN A 165 -16.40 -22.54 0.43
N VAL A 166 -15.89 -21.32 0.36
CA VAL A 166 -14.68 -20.93 1.12
C VAL A 166 -14.94 -20.95 2.62
N ILE A 167 -16.06 -20.37 3.06
CA ILE A 167 -16.45 -20.35 4.48
C ILE A 167 -16.60 -21.79 5.02
N GLU A 168 -17.43 -22.59 4.38
CA GLU A 168 -17.66 -23.99 4.76
C GLU A 168 -16.36 -24.80 4.80
N TYR A 169 -15.49 -24.58 3.82
CA TYR A 169 -14.19 -25.25 3.78
C TYR A 169 -13.31 -24.85 4.96
N VAL A 170 -13.16 -23.56 5.24
CA VAL A 170 -12.34 -23.06 6.36
C VAL A 170 -12.88 -23.54 7.70
N GLU A 171 -14.19 -23.53 7.89
CA GLU A 171 -14.84 -24.08 9.11
C GLU A 171 -14.55 -25.57 9.29
N SER A 172 -14.53 -26.33 8.19
CA SER A 172 -14.23 -27.78 8.24
C SER A 172 -12.79 -28.10 8.65
N LEU A 173 -11.87 -27.14 8.50
CA LEU A 173 -10.45 -27.35 8.78
C LEU A 173 -10.10 -27.32 10.27
N HIS A 174 -11.02 -26.90 11.14
CA HIS A 174 -10.83 -26.80 12.60
C HIS A 174 -9.49 -26.15 12.98
N ILE A 175 -9.16 -25.04 12.32
CA ILE A 175 -7.93 -24.30 12.53
C ILE A 175 -7.91 -23.80 13.98
N ALA A 176 -6.80 -24.03 14.70
CA ALA A 176 -6.65 -23.68 16.12
C ALA A 176 -6.81 -22.17 16.40
N ASN A 177 -6.60 -21.33 15.40
CA ASN A 177 -6.81 -19.89 15.47
C ASN A 177 -8.18 -19.54 14.87
N PRO A 178 -9.05 -18.85 15.62
CA PRO A 178 -10.36 -18.49 15.10
C PRO A 178 -10.21 -17.59 13.87
N VAL A 179 -10.83 -18.00 12.77
CA VAL A 179 -10.92 -17.20 11.55
C VAL A 179 -12.10 -16.25 11.71
N SER A 180 -11.85 -14.96 11.63
CA SER A 180 -12.91 -13.96 11.60
C SER A 180 -13.21 -13.58 10.16
N TYR A 181 -14.47 -13.69 9.75
CA TYR A 181 -14.90 -13.27 8.43
C TYR A 181 -15.27 -11.79 8.47
N THR A 182 -14.59 -10.97 7.71
CA THR A 182 -14.95 -9.57 7.57
C THR A 182 -14.94 -9.13 6.12
N HIS A 183 -16.02 -8.55 5.74
CA HIS A 183 -16.29 -7.55 4.72
C HIS A 183 -16.52 -8.01 3.29
N LEU A 184 -17.79 -8.02 3.03
CA LEU A 184 -18.33 -7.51 1.77
C LEU A 184 -18.24 -5.99 1.82
N ARG A 185 -17.33 -5.38 1.12
CA ARG A 185 -17.30 -3.94 1.00
C ARG A 185 -18.08 -3.55 -0.24
N ALA A 186 -19.39 -3.37 -0.07
CA ALA A 186 -20.12 -2.47 -0.92
C ALA A 186 -19.77 -1.05 -0.46
N HIS A 187 -19.20 -0.25 -1.29
CA HIS A 187 -19.09 1.18 -1.07
C HIS A 187 -20.40 1.82 -1.52
N GLU A 188 -21.17 2.29 -0.55
CA GLU A 188 -22.26 3.24 -0.81
C GLU A 188 -21.73 4.55 -1.39
#